data_81f4fde3d3d57b739967bc17316771f3
#
_entry.id   81f4fde3d3d57b739967bc17316771f3
#
_cell.length_a   1.000
_cell.length_b   1.000
_cell.length_c   1.000
_cell.angle_alpha   90.00
_cell.angle_beta   90.00
_cell.angle_gamma   90.00
#
_symmetry.space_group_name_H-M   'P 1'
#
loop_
_entity.id
_entity.type
_entity.pdbx_description
1 polymer ?
#
loop_
_entity_poly.entity_id
_entity_poly.type
_entity_poly.pdbx_seq_one_letter_code
_entity_poly.pdbx_strand_id
1 'polypeptide(L)'
;MAEVIKYGIISDKSLFSYLQENHKKLLSLHSQALSRVIRSSCQIKGRIVEKDEQEKGIRSILNFGHTIGHALETLTEYRQYSHGEAVAMGMVAASLISLRLGVCNKQTHEDIKDLIGKMGLPSALPDRFTPDDYVHLIKLDKKVRSEKIRFIAVERIGKVRIIEIDPEKLVKYLV
;
A
#
# COMPACT_ATOMS: atom_id res chain seq x y z
N MET A 1 -3.90 10.23 -5.57
CA MET A 1 -4.46 8.97 -6.15
C MET A 1 -4.02 7.71 -5.40
N ALA A 2 -2.79 7.59 -4.93
CA ALA A 2 -2.32 6.40 -4.19
C ALA A 2 -3.27 5.95 -3.06
N GLU A 3 -3.70 6.87 -2.19
CA GLU A 3 -4.64 6.58 -1.12
C GLU A 3 -6.00 6.02 -1.62
N VAL A 4 -6.50 6.51 -2.75
CA VAL A 4 -7.75 6.01 -3.33
C VAL A 4 -7.59 4.57 -3.81
N ILE A 5 -6.47 4.26 -4.47
CA ILE A 5 -6.12 2.89 -4.90
C ILE A 5 -6.01 1.98 -3.66
N LYS A 6 -5.35 2.46 -2.61
CA LYS A 6 -5.23 1.72 -1.34
C LYS A 6 -6.60 1.30 -0.80
N TYR A 7 -7.58 2.20 -0.76
CA TYR A 7 -8.93 1.84 -0.28
C TYR A 7 -9.58 0.74 -1.11
N GLY A 8 -9.39 0.76 -2.43
CA GLY A 8 -9.83 -0.32 -3.31
C GLY A 8 -9.18 -1.66 -2.95
N ILE A 9 -7.87 -1.65 -2.72
CA ILE A 9 -7.11 -2.87 -2.40
C ILE A 9 -7.50 -3.44 -1.05
N ILE A 10 -7.62 -2.59 -0.01
CA ILE A 10 -7.79 -3.08 1.36
C ILE A 10 -9.23 -3.42 1.73
N SER A 11 -10.24 -2.87 1.05
CA SER A 11 -11.63 -2.91 1.55
C SER A 11 -12.71 -2.96 0.48
N ASP A 12 -12.47 -2.51 -0.77
CA ASP A 12 -13.55 -2.34 -1.76
C ASP A 12 -13.13 -2.73 -3.18
N LYS A 13 -13.40 -3.98 -3.55
CA LYS A 13 -13.15 -4.50 -4.90
C LYS A 13 -13.89 -3.68 -5.97
N SER A 14 -15.10 -3.18 -5.69
CA SER A 14 -15.88 -2.41 -6.67
C SER A 14 -15.23 -1.06 -6.95
N LEU A 15 -14.66 -0.41 -5.93
CA LEU A 15 -13.86 0.79 -6.11
C LEU A 15 -12.61 0.49 -6.96
N PHE A 16 -11.91 -0.61 -6.69
CA PHE A 16 -10.74 -1.00 -7.46
C PHE A 16 -11.07 -1.21 -8.94
N SER A 17 -12.12 -1.99 -9.26
CA SER A 17 -12.58 -2.20 -10.63
C SER A 17 -12.98 -0.88 -11.31
N TYR A 18 -13.68 0.00 -10.58
CA TYR A 18 -14.03 1.32 -11.10
C TYR A 18 -12.80 2.15 -11.46
N LEU A 19 -11.75 2.11 -10.66
CA LEU A 19 -10.48 2.80 -10.95
C LEU A 19 -9.81 2.24 -12.21
N GLN A 20 -9.79 0.92 -12.39
CA GLN A 20 -9.26 0.28 -13.60
C GLN A 20 -9.98 0.75 -14.86
N GLU A 21 -11.31 0.78 -14.84
CA GLU A 21 -12.15 1.14 -15.99
C GLU A 21 -12.13 2.65 -16.30
N ASN A 22 -11.97 3.50 -15.27
CA ASN A 22 -12.14 4.94 -15.41
C ASN A 22 -10.84 5.74 -15.20
N HIS A 23 -9.66 5.10 -15.20
CA HIS A 23 -8.38 5.77 -14.94
C HIS A 23 -8.15 6.99 -15.86
N LYS A 24 -8.49 6.91 -17.15
CA LYS A 24 -8.36 8.04 -18.10
C LYS A 24 -9.22 9.23 -17.70
N LYS A 25 -10.49 8.98 -17.27
CA LYS A 25 -11.38 10.03 -16.78
C LYS A 25 -10.87 10.68 -15.51
N LEU A 26 -10.30 9.87 -14.61
CA LEU A 26 -9.73 10.37 -13.34
C LEU A 26 -8.48 11.25 -13.61
N LEU A 27 -7.60 10.82 -14.52
CA LEU A 27 -6.42 11.58 -14.91
C LEU A 27 -6.78 12.87 -15.65
N SER A 28 -7.88 12.89 -16.41
CA SER A 28 -8.41 14.10 -17.06
C SER A 28 -9.28 14.96 -16.14
N LEU A 29 -9.29 14.69 -14.83
CA LEU A 29 -10.01 15.45 -13.80
C LEU A 29 -11.54 15.52 -14.02
N HIS A 30 -12.14 14.48 -14.61
CA HIS A 30 -13.58 14.43 -14.85
C HIS A 30 -14.34 14.48 -13.52
N SER A 31 -15.15 15.52 -13.32
CA SER A 31 -15.75 15.89 -12.03
C SER A 31 -16.60 14.78 -11.39
N GLN A 32 -17.47 14.11 -12.17
CA GLN A 32 -18.32 13.03 -11.66
C GLN A 32 -17.48 11.81 -11.23
N ALA A 33 -16.42 11.47 -12.00
CA ALA A 33 -15.53 10.37 -11.64
C ALA A 33 -14.76 10.68 -10.34
N LEU A 34 -14.24 11.89 -10.21
CA LEU A 34 -13.58 12.36 -8.99
C LEU A 34 -14.52 12.38 -7.79
N SER A 35 -15.73 12.94 -7.93
CA SER A 35 -16.73 12.96 -6.85
C SER A 35 -17.07 11.57 -6.33
N ARG A 36 -17.18 10.57 -7.23
CA ARG A 36 -17.43 9.19 -6.86
C ARG A 36 -16.30 8.60 -6.02
N VAL A 37 -15.06 8.72 -6.47
CA VAL A 37 -13.91 8.13 -5.76
C VAL A 37 -13.61 8.83 -4.45
N ILE A 38 -13.81 10.16 -4.35
CA ILE A 38 -13.69 10.93 -3.12
C ILE A 38 -14.72 10.43 -2.10
N ARG A 39 -15.99 10.34 -2.50
CA ARG A 39 -17.08 9.86 -1.61
C ARG A 39 -16.78 8.46 -1.11
N SER A 40 -16.43 7.53 -2.01
CA SER A 40 -16.09 6.15 -1.63
C SER A 40 -14.92 6.10 -0.65
N SER A 41 -13.87 6.88 -0.90
CA SER A 41 -12.69 6.95 -0.04
C SER A 41 -13.03 7.45 1.37
N CYS A 42 -13.82 8.54 1.47
CA CYS A 42 -14.27 9.08 2.76
C CYS A 42 -15.11 8.05 3.52
N GLN A 43 -16.04 7.38 2.84
CA GLN A 43 -16.90 6.36 3.46
C GLN A 43 -16.10 5.15 3.96
N ILE A 44 -15.10 4.67 3.19
CA ILE A 44 -14.26 3.54 3.59
C ILE A 44 -13.42 3.94 4.81
N LYS A 45 -12.74 5.09 4.73
CA LYS A 45 -11.93 5.59 5.84
C LYS A 45 -12.77 5.80 7.10
N GLY A 46 -13.93 6.46 6.99
CA GLY A 46 -14.84 6.70 8.12
C GLY A 46 -15.23 5.39 8.81
N ARG A 47 -15.73 4.40 8.05
CA ARG A 47 -16.11 3.08 8.59
C ARG A 47 -14.98 2.34 9.30
N ILE A 48 -13.75 2.47 8.79
CA ILE A 48 -12.58 1.81 9.42
C ILE A 48 -12.20 2.53 10.71
N VAL A 49 -12.20 3.86 10.72
CA VAL A 49 -11.87 4.67 11.90
C VAL A 49 -12.95 4.50 13.00
N GLU A 50 -14.23 4.53 12.65
CA GLU A 50 -15.35 4.31 13.59
C GLU A 50 -15.25 2.96 14.30
N LYS A 51 -14.75 1.93 13.61
CA LYS A 51 -14.57 0.59 14.20
C LYS A 51 -13.35 0.48 15.12
N ASP A 52 -12.39 1.38 15.00
CA ASP A 52 -11.13 1.33 15.75
C ASP A 52 -10.51 2.73 15.87
N GLU A 53 -11.12 3.58 16.69
CA GLU A 53 -10.66 4.96 16.91
C GLU A 53 -9.23 5.04 17.46
N GLN A 54 -8.85 4.08 18.30
CA GLN A 54 -7.55 4.06 18.98
C GLN A 54 -6.42 3.38 18.19
N GLU A 55 -6.69 2.92 16.96
CA GLU A 55 -5.71 2.24 16.10
C GLU A 55 -5.02 1.01 16.75
N LYS A 56 -5.75 0.26 17.54
CA LYS A 56 -5.24 -0.96 18.19
C LYS A 56 -5.47 -2.24 17.40
N GLY A 57 -6.28 -2.20 16.37
CA GLY A 57 -6.73 -3.38 15.61
C GLY A 57 -6.86 -3.13 14.12
N ILE A 58 -8.11 -3.16 13.63
CA ILE A 58 -8.44 -3.13 12.20
C ILE A 58 -7.97 -1.87 11.48
N ARG A 59 -7.90 -0.72 12.16
CA ARG A 59 -7.47 0.54 11.54
C ARG A 59 -6.06 0.47 10.97
N SER A 60 -5.21 -0.42 11.49
CA SER A 60 -3.86 -0.61 10.95
C SER A 60 -3.84 -1.05 9.48
N ILE A 61 -4.95 -1.58 8.91
CA ILE A 61 -5.01 -1.89 7.47
C ILE A 61 -4.84 -0.65 6.59
N LEU A 62 -5.14 0.56 7.11
CA LEU A 62 -4.87 1.82 6.42
C LEU A 62 -3.38 2.03 6.13
N ASN A 63 -2.50 1.31 6.82
CA ASN A 63 -1.05 1.35 6.62
C ASN A 63 -0.56 0.37 5.54
N PHE A 64 -1.45 -0.20 4.71
CA PHE A 64 -1.03 -1.01 3.56
C PHE A 64 -0.10 -0.20 2.64
N GLY A 65 1.08 -0.75 2.34
CA GLY A 65 2.13 -0.08 1.58
C GLY A 65 3.01 0.91 2.37
N HIS A 66 2.56 1.40 3.54
CA HIS A 66 3.29 2.43 4.28
C HIS A 66 4.58 1.93 4.93
N THR A 67 4.68 0.66 5.29
CA THR A 67 5.92 0.12 5.90
C THR A 67 7.13 0.31 4.99
N ILE A 68 6.99 -0.02 3.71
CA ILE A 68 8.05 0.17 2.71
C ILE A 68 8.07 1.61 2.21
N GLY A 69 6.90 2.24 2.07
CA GLY A 69 6.79 3.63 1.62
C GLY A 69 7.52 4.61 2.53
N HIS A 70 7.32 4.54 3.86
CA HIS A 70 8.02 5.41 4.83
C HIS A 70 9.54 5.16 4.85
N ALA A 71 9.96 3.88 4.74
CA ALA A 71 11.39 3.59 4.61
C ALA A 71 11.98 4.24 3.36
N LEU A 72 11.26 4.20 2.21
CA LEU A 72 11.68 4.85 0.98
C LEU A 72 11.70 6.39 1.11
N GLU A 73 10.71 6.99 1.75
CA GLU A 73 10.70 8.44 2.02
C GLU A 73 11.95 8.85 2.83
N THR A 74 12.29 8.08 3.85
CA THR A 74 13.48 8.33 4.68
C THR A 74 14.76 8.13 3.88
N LEU A 75 14.90 7.05 3.09
CA LEU A 75 16.06 6.80 2.22
C LEU A 75 16.28 7.91 1.18
N THR A 76 15.22 8.60 0.80
CA THR A 76 15.26 9.71 -0.18
C THR A 76 15.18 11.08 0.47
N GLU A 77 15.36 11.15 1.80
CA GLU A 77 15.33 12.40 2.59
C GLU A 77 14.05 13.22 2.35
N TYR A 78 12.92 12.58 2.02
CA TYR A 78 11.65 13.23 1.69
C TYR A 78 11.73 14.22 0.50
N ARG A 79 12.75 14.11 -0.36
CA ARG A 79 13.01 15.06 -1.45
C ARG A 79 12.75 14.53 -2.84
N GLN A 80 12.83 13.21 -3.04
CA GLN A 80 12.78 12.64 -4.38
C GLN A 80 11.38 12.19 -4.78
N TYR A 81 10.62 11.65 -3.84
CA TYR A 81 9.26 11.15 -4.07
C TYR A 81 8.29 11.85 -3.14
N SER A 82 7.13 12.21 -3.66
CA SER A 82 6.01 12.60 -2.81
C SER A 82 5.53 11.41 -1.98
N HIS A 83 4.84 11.69 -0.86
CA HIS A 83 4.25 10.64 -0.02
C HIS A 83 3.40 9.65 -0.84
N GLY A 84 2.56 10.17 -1.76
CA GLY A 84 1.71 9.31 -2.59
C GLY A 84 2.50 8.38 -3.52
N GLU A 85 3.63 8.84 -4.07
CA GLU A 85 4.51 8.01 -4.91
C GLU A 85 5.23 6.94 -4.09
N ALA A 86 5.75 7.30 -2.92
CA ALA A 86 6.40 6.35 -2.01
C ALA A 86 5.42 5.27 -1.54
N VAL A 87 4.19 5.65 -1.17
CA VAL A 87 3.13 4.70 -0.78
C VAL A 87 2.72 3.82 -1.96
N ALA A 88 2.65 4.36 -3.19
CA ALA A 88 2.33 3.57 -4.38
C ALA A 88 3.37 2.45 -4.62
N MET A 89 4.65 2.80 -4.61
CA MET A 89 5.75 1.82 -4.69
C MET A 89 5.69 0.82 -3.52
N GLY A 90 5.41 1.31 -2.31
CA GLY A 90 5.24 0.48 -1.12
C GLY A 90 4.07 -0.51 -1.23
N MET A 91 2.96 -0.14 -1.88
CA MET A 91 1.84 -1.05 -2.13
C MET A 91 2.20 -2.16 -3.12
N VAL A 92 2.96 -1.84 -4.18
CA VAL A 92 3.46 -2.85 -5.13
C VAL A 92 4.41 -3.81 -4.41
N ALA A 93 5.36 -3.28 -3.62
CA ALA A 93 6.27 -4.08 -2.82
C ALA A 93 5.52 -4.97 -1.81
N ALA A 94 4.52 -4.43 -1.10
CA ALA A 94 3.70 -5.19 -0.17
C ALA A 94 2.92 -6.31 -0.85
N SER A 95 2.42 -6.09 -2.07
CA SER A 95 1.72 -7.12 -2.85
C SER A 95 2.69 -8.20 -3.34
N LEU A 96 3.93 -7.85 -3.73
CA LEU A 96 4.97 -8.80 -4.10
C LEU A 96 5.37 -9.69 -2.91
N ILE A 97 5.58 -9.08 -1.74
CA ILE A 97 5.83 -9.81 -0.49
C ILE A 97 4.67 -10.76 -0.18
N SER A 98 3.42 -10.30 -0.33
CA SER A 98 2.23 -11.13 -0.10
C SER A 98 2.17 -12.33 -1.07
N LEU A 99 2.55 -12.14 -2.33
CA LEU A 99 2.67 -13.19 -3.32
C LEU A 99 3.74 -14.23 -2.93
N ARG A 100 4.93 -13.77 -2.57
CA ARG A 100 6.06 -14.63 -2.20
C ARG A 100 5.84 -15.38 -0.87
N LEU A 101 5.02 -14.82 0.01
CA LEU A 101 4.54 -15.49 1.22
C LEU A 101 3.40 -16.49 0.95
N GLY A 102 2.92 -16.60 -0.29
CA GLY A 102 1.79 -17.46 -0.63
C GLY A 102 0.43 -16.96 -0.09
N VAL A 103 0.35 -15.67 0.29
CA VAL A 103 -0.86 -15.05 0.83
C VAL A 103 -1.83 -14.64 -0.29
N CYS A 104 -1.33 -14.19 -1.43
CA CYS A 104 -2.12 -13.89 -2.62
C CYS A 104 -1.58 -14.62 -3.85
N ASN A 105 -2.35 -14.58 -4.94
CA ASN A 105 -1.92 -15.12 -6.24
C ASN A 105 -1.22 -14.04 -7.09
N LYS A 106 -0.55 -14.49 -8.17
CA LYS A 106 0.18 -13.63 -9.11
C LYS A 106 -0.72 -12.55 -9.73
N GLN A 107 -1.95 -12.91 -10.09
CA GLN A 107 -2.90 -11.97 -10.71
C GLN A 107 -3.21 -10.78 -9.78
N THR A 108 -3.38 -11.01 -8.48
CA THR A 108 -3.61 -9.92 -7.51
C THR A 108 -2.44 -8.93 -7.48
N HIS A 109 -1.21 -9.42 -7.50
CA HIS A 109 -0.03 -8.55 -7.57
C HIS A 109 0.04 -7.77 -8.89
N GLU A 110 -0.19 -8.44 -10.02
CA GLU A 110 -0.16 -7.81 -11.34
C GLU A 110 -1.26 -6.75 -11.49
N ASP A 111 -2.47 -7.03 -11.03
CA ASP A 111 -3.58 -6.06 -11.05
C ASP A 111 -3.24 -4.78 -10.27
N ILE A 112 -2.61 -4.93 -9.09
CA ILE A 112 -2.19 -3.78 -8.27
C ILE A 112 -1.12 -2.97 -9.00
N LYS A 113 -0.09 -3.63 -9.51
CA LYS A 113 1.02 -3.00 -10.23
C LYS A 113 0.53 -2.28 -11.50
N ASP A 114 -0.34 -2.92 -12.27
CA ASP A 114 -0.93 -2.38 -13.48
C ASP A 114 -1.78 -1.13 -13.19
N LEU A 115 -2.67 -1.18 -12.19
CA LEU A 115 -3.49 -0.02 -11.84
C LEU A 115 -2.63 1.16 -11.37
N ILE A 116 -1.61 0.93 -10.56
CA ILE A 116 -0.68 1.97 -10.10
C ILE A 116 0.02 2.62 -11.29
N GLY A 117 0.52 1.83 -12.24
CA GLY A 117 1.12 2.33 -13.48
C GLY A 117 0.14 3.10 -14.37
N LYS A 118 -1.08 2.59 -14.57
CA LYS A 118 -2.15 3.28 -15.32
C LYS A 118 -2.55 4.63 -14.72
N MET A 119 -2.38 4.79 -13.42
CA MET A 119 -2.61 6.06 -12.72
C MET A 119 -1.42 7.01 -12.76
N GLY A 120 -0.36 6.70 -13.53
CA GLY A 120 0.82 7.53 -13.66
C GLY A 120 1.71 7.56 -12.41
N LEU A 121 1.56 6.60 -11.51
CA LEU A 121 2.36 6.49 -10.29
C LEU A 121 3.53 5.51 -10.51
N PRO A 122 4.68 5.72 -9.85
CA PRO A 122 5.79 4.78 -9.92
C PRO A 122 5.39 3.44 -9.29
N SER A 123 5.79 2.34 -9.94
CA SER A 123 5.41 0.98 -9.56
C SER A 123 6.60 0.05 -9.29
N ALA A 124 7.82 0.61 -9.18
CA ALA A 124 9.03 -0.13 -8.85
C ALA A 124 9.85 0.65 -7.82
N LEU A 125 10.45 -0.07 -6.88
CA LEU A 125 11.41 0.53 -5.96
C LEU A 125 12.70 0.89 -6.71
N PRO A 126 13.42 1.94 -6.30
CA PRO A 126 14.70 2.30 -6.89
C PRO A 126 15.77 1.22 -6.66
N ASP A 127 16.46 0.80 -7.73
CA ASP A 127 17.49 -0.25 -7.68
C ASP A 127 18.74 0.12 -6.85
N ARG A 128 18.93 1.40 -6.55
CA ARG A 128 20.08 1.90 -5.78
C ARG A 128 20.06 1.57 -4.29
N PHE A 129 18.90 1.17 -3.76
CA PHE A 129 18.75 0.81 -2.35
C PHE A 129 18.69 -0.70 -2.20
N THR A 130 19.47 -1.21 -1.25
CA THR A 130 19.51 -2.63 -0.95
C THR A 130 18.40 -3.05 0.01
N PRO A 131 18.06 -4.33 0.10
CA PRO A 131 17.17 -4.84 1.12
C PRO A 131 17.56 -4.42 2.55
N ASP A 132 18.85 -4.40 2.86
CA ASP A 132 19.34 -4.05 4.20
C ASP A 132 19.08 -2.58 4.55
N ASP A 133 19.08 -1.67 3.57
CA ASP A 133 18.71 -0.27 3.78
C ASP A 133 17.26 -0.16 4.28
N TYR A 134 16.34 -0.94 3.70
CA TYR A 134 14.95 -0.98 4.14
C TYR A 134 14.79 -1.62 5.52
N VAL A 135 15.51 -2.74 5.81
CA VAL A 135 15.49 -3.38 7.14
C VAL A 135 15.84 -2.39 8.23
N HIS A 136 16.94 -1.67 8.05
CA HIS A 136 17.44 -0.71 9.04
C HIS A 136 16.37 0.32 9.39
N LEU A 137 15.74 0.93 8.40
CA LEU A 137 14.72 1.96 8.61
C LEU A 137 13.41 1.42 9.15
N ILE A 138 12.98 0.24 8.70
CA ILE A 138 11.77 -0.41 9.23
C ILE A 138 11.93 -0.71 10.73
N LYS A 139 13.14 -1.08 11.16
CA LYS A 139 13.44 -1.29 12.59
C LYS A 139 13.43 0.02 13.38
N LEU A 140 13.87 1.12 12.78
CA LEU A 140 13.90 2.45 13.44
C LEU A 140 12.49 3.07 13.56
N ASP A 141 11.68 3.01 12.52
CA ASP A 141 10.33 3.64 12.48
C ASP A 141 9.39 3.08 13.54
N LYS A 142 9.47 1.80 13.78
CA LYS A 142 8.69 1.18 14.86
C LYS A 142 9.59 1.06 16.07
N LYS A 143 9.39 1.91 17.10
CA LYS A 143 9.94 1.75 18.46
C LYS A 143 9.70 0.32 18.93
N VAL A 144 10.51 -0.61 18.40
CA VAL A 144 10.29 -2.06 18.45
C VAL A 144 10.52 -2.50 19.89
N ARG A 145 9.41 -2.66 20.63
CA ARG A 145 9.40 -3.44 21.86
C ARG A 145 9.35 -4.96 21.58
N SER A 146 9.16 -5.36 20.33
CA SER A 146 9.13 -6.76 19.88
C SER A 146 9.96 -6.93 18.60
N GLU A 147 10.60 -8.10 18.43
CA GLU A 147 11.39 -8.43 17.21
C GLU A 147 10.56 -8.50 15.92
N LYS A 148 9.22 -8.43 16.02
CA LYS A 148 8.28 -8.55 14.91
C LYS A 148 7.52 -7.26 14.67
N ILE A 149 7.23 -7.00 13.41
CA ILE A 149 6.38 -5.90 12.96
C ILE A 149 5.02 -6.40 12.47
N ARG A 150 4.00 -5.56 12.61
CA ARG A 150 2.67 -5.80 12.03
C ARG A 150 2.70 -5.35 10.57
N PHE A 151 2.72 -6.31 9.67
CA PHE A 151 2.71 -6.08 8.22
C PHE A 151 1.32 -6.36 7.65
N ILE A 152 0.87 -5.50 6.74
CA ILE A 152 -0.42 -5.67 6.08
C ILE A 152 -0.18 -6.40 4.77
N ALA A 153 -0.62 -7.66 4.69
CA ALA A 153 -0.54 -8.49 3.50
C ALA A 153 -1.87 -8.50 2.77
N VAL A 154 -1.84 -8.40 1.43
CA VAL A 154 -3.04 -8.52 0.61
C VAL A 154 -3.36 -10.01 0.36
N GLU A 155 -4.61 -10.41 0.60
CA GLU A 155 -5.10 -11.75 0.23
C GLU A 155 -5.67 -11.77 -1.19
N ARG A 156 -6.48 -10.77 -1.49
CA ARG A 156 -7.08 -10.46 -2.79
C ARG A 156 -7.56 -9.02 -2.79
N ILE A 157 -7.88 -8.49 -3.95
CA ILE A 157 -8.48 -7.15 -4.05
C ILE A 157 -9.72 -7.07 -3.17
N GLY A 158 -9.78 -6.03 -2.33
CA GLY A 158 -10.83 -5.80 -1.33
C GLY A 158 -10.64 -6.54 -0.01
N LYS A 159 -9.53 -7.30 0.17
CA LYS A 159 -9.25 -8.02 1.42
C LYS A 159 -7.77 -8.10 1.73
N VAL A 160 -7.42 -7.68 2.93
CA VAL A 160 -6.08 -7.78 3.51
C VAL A 160 -6.12 -8.48 4.85
N ARG A 161 -4.96 -8.92 5.34
CA ARG A 161 -4.77 -9.41 6.71
C ARG A 161 -3.51 -8.81 7.33
N ILE A 162 -3.50 -8.77 8.65
CA ILE A 162 -2.35 -8.36 9.43
C ILE A 162 -1.55 -9.62 9.75
N ILE A 163 -0.25 -9.59 9.48
CA ILE A 163 0.69 -10.65 9.85
C ILE A 163 1.81 -10.07 10.71
N GLU A 164 2.28 -10.84 11.68
CA GLU A 164 3.48 -10.50 12.42
C GLU A 164 4.69 -11.16 11.76
N ILE A 165 5.65 -10.36 11.34
CA ILE A 165 6.82 -10.82 10.60
C ILE A 165 8.07 -10.09 11.08
N ASP A 166 9.19 -10.78 11.10
CA ASP A 166 10.51 -10.21 11.31
C ASP A 166 10.89 -9.30 10.12
N PRO A 167 11.39 -8.06 10.36
CA PRO A 167 11.80 -7.16 9.30
C PRO A 167 12.82 -7.77 8.34
N GLU A 168 13.77 -8.56 8.83
CA GLU A 168 14.78 -9.22 7.99
C GLU A 168 14.14 -10.28 7.06
N LYS A 169 13.15 -11.01 7.56
CA LYS A 169 12.39 -11.95 6.72
C LYS A 169 11.53 -11.21 5.71
N LEU A 170 10.87 -10.12 6.11
CA LEU A 170 10.04 -9.32 5.22
C LEU A 170 10.84 -8.87 3.98
N VAL A 171 12.01 -8.30 4.20
CA VAL A 171 12.78 -7.66 3.14
C VAL A 171 13.43 -8.68 2.19
N LYS A 172 13.69 -9.92 2.64
CA LYS A 172 14.12 -11.02 1.75
C LYS A 172 13.11 -11.31 0.63
N TYR A 173 11.85 -10.94 0.82
CA TYR A 173 10.80 -11.06 -0.19
C TYR A 173 10.69 -9.84 -1.12
N LEU A 174 11.57 -8.85 -1.02
CA LEU A 174 11.63 -7.71 -1.96
C LEU A 174 12.50 -8.00 -3.19
N VAL A 175 13.43 -8.98 -3.08
CA VAL A 175 14.41 -9.33 -4.13
C VAL A 175 13.94 -10.49 -4.98
#